data_22c0a1b8f32fa14266e0614745f19add
#
_entry.id   22c0a1b8f32fa14266e0614745f19add
#
_cell.length_a   1.000
_cell.length_b   1.000
_cell.length_c   1.000
_cell.angle_alpha   90.00
_cell.angle_beta   90.00
_cell.angle_gamma   90.00
#
_symmetry.space_group_name_H-M   'P 1'
#
loop_
_entity.id
_entity.type
_entity.pdbx_description
1 polymer ?
#
loop_
_entity_poly.entity_id
_entity_poly.type
_entity_poly.pdbx_seq_one_letter_code
_entity_poly.pdbx_strand_id
1 'polypeptide(L)'
;MFYETIFNFFNSGILLFWGLLLVFPKRRLTQKIIAYPWVPLGIALGYIYFLSITSGTFSADFSSLNGLTEMFQNANPQGVAAGWLHYLAFDFWVGCWMLKNSQEKAVKHPWMILPLLCTFMLGPVGVLIYSLVLLGHKKLIAKTT
;
A
#
# COMPACT_ATOMS: atom_id res chain seq x y z
N MET A 1 -1.07 -14.61 21.27
CA MET A 1 -2.54 -14.77 21.10
C MET A 1 -2.87 -15.02 19.61
N PHE A 2 -4.03 -15.65 19.30
CA PHE A 2 -4.38 -16.01 17.91
C PHE A 2 -4.40 -14.81 16.95
N TYR A 3 -4.92 -13.65 17.36
CA TYR A 3 -4.94 -12.45 16.56
C TYR A 3 -3.55 -11.89 16.22
N GLU A 4 -2.56 -12.04 17.11
CA GLU A 4 -1.17 -11.64 16.84
C GLU A 4 -0.54 -12.50 15.74
N THR A 5 -0.85 -13.78 15.70
CA THR A 5 -0.40 -14.69 14.65
C THR A 5 -0.98 -14.26 13.29
N ILE A 6 -2.27 -13.91 13.25
CA ILE A 6 -2.92 -13.40 12.02
C ILE A 6 -2.27 -12.09 11.58
N PHE A 7 -2.06 -11.15 12.51
CA PHE A 7 -1.40 -9.88 12.22
C PHE A 7 0.00 -10.11 11.63
N ASN A 8 0.82 -10.93 12.28
CA ASN A 8 2.19 -11.21 11.84
C ASN A 8 2.22 -11.90 10.47
N PHE A 9 1.25 -12.76 10.17
CA PHE A 9 1.12 -13.39 8.86
C PHE A 9 0.96 -12.33 7.75
N PHE A 10 0.03 -11.38 7.91
CA PHE A 10 -0.17 -10.31 6.93
C PHE A 10 1.01 -9.33 6.89
N ASN A 11 1.50 -8.91 8.05
CA ASN A 11 2.56 -7.92 8.18
C ASN A 11 3.90 -8.42 7.60
N SER A 12 4.25 -9.68 7.82
CA SER A 12 5.46 -10.27 7.25
C SER A 12 5.26 -10.72 5.81
N GLY A 13 4.09 -11.25 5.50
CA GLY A 13 3.75 -11.74 4.15
C GLY A 13 3.79 -10.65 3.09
N ILE A 14 3.36 -9.43 3.41
CA ILE A 14 3.35 -8.32 2.45
C ILE A 14 4.76 -7.94 1.97
N LEU A 15 5.79 -8.16 2.79
CA LEU A 15 7.17 -7.85 2.44
C LEU A 15 7.66 -8.67 1.22
N LEU A 16 7.21 -9.92 1.11
CA LEU A 16 7.53 -10.77 -0.04
C LEU A 16 6.94 -10.19 -1.34
N PHE A 17 5.73 -9.67 -1.27
CA PHE A 17 5.08 -9.06 -2.43
C PHE A 17 5.71 -7.72 -2.82
N TRP A 18 6.13 -6.90 -1.85
CA TRP A 18 6.93 -5.69 -2.12
C TRP A 18 8.28 -6.04 -2.75
N GLY A 19 8.93 -7.09 -2.26
CA GLY A 19 10.17 -7.61 -2.88
C GLY A 19 9.97 -8.00 -4.35
N LEU A 20 8.82 -8.60 -4.71
CA LEU A 20 8.50 -8.91 -6.10
C LEU A 20 8.34 -7.66 -6.97
N LEU A 21 7.69 -6.61 -6.48
CA LEU A 21 7.53 -5.36 -7.22
C LEU A 21 8.88 -4.65 -7.43
N LEU A 22 9.75 -4.66 -6.42
CA LEU A 22 11.03 -3.96 -6.43
C LEU A 22 12.10 -4.68 -7.25
N VAL A 23 12.20 -6.01 -7.10
CA VAL A 23 13.34 -6.79 -7.66
C VAL A 23 12.95 -7.53 -8.93
N PHE A 24 11.70 -8.00 -9.02
CA PHE A 24 11.26 -8.85 -10.13
C PHE A 24 10.04 -8.30 -10.87
N PRO A 25 10.05 -7.04 -11.36
CA PRO A 25 8.87 -6.37 -11.91
C PRO A 25 8.26 -7.08 -13.13
N LYS A 26 9.08 -7.79 -13.91
CA LYS A 26 8.66 -8.45 -15.16
C LYS A 26 8.32 -9.94 -15.01
N ARG A 27 8.47 -10.53 -13.80
CA ARG A 27 8.11 -11.93 -13.59
C ARG A 27 6.61 -12.18 -13.76
N ARG A 28 6.25 -13.37 -14.26
CA ARG A 28 4.84 -13.76 -14.48
C ARG A 28 3.98 -13.59 -13.21
N LEU A 29 4.53 -13.93 -12.04
CA LEU A 29 3.83 -13.76 -10.77
C LEU A 29 3.56 -12.28 -10.47
N THR A 30 4.56 -11.41 -10.61
CA THR A 30 4.42 -9.97 -10.40
C THR A 30 3.37 -9.38 -11.36
N GLN A 31 3.39 -9.78 -12.63
CA GLN A 31 2.41 -9.34 -13.62
C GLN A 31 0.98 -9.75 -13.28
N LYS A 32 0.78 -10.95 -12.72
CA LYS A 32 -0.55 -11.38 -12.21
C LYS A 32 -0.99 -10.56 -11.00
N ILE A 33 -0.06 -10.21 -10.10
CA ILE A 33 -0.34 -9.42 -8.90
C ILE A 33 -0.74 -7.99 -9.26
N ILE A 34 -0.03 -7.35 -10.20
CA ILE A 34 -0.35 -5.97 -10.61
C ILE A 34 -1.55 -5.88 -11.57
N ALA A 35 -1.93 -6.99 -12.21
CA ALA A 35 -3.08 -7.03 -13.11
C ALA A 35 -4.42 -6.95 -12.36
N TYR A 36 -4.49 -7.54 -11.16
CA TYR A 36 -5.70 -7.59 -10.35
C TYR A 36 -5.33 -7.54 -8.85
N PRO A 37 -6.09 -6.86 -7.98
CA PRO A 37 -5.72 -6.58 -6.58
C PRO A 37 -5.89 -7.79 -5.64
N TRP A 38 -5.38 -8.97 -6.00
CA TRP A 38 -5.48 -10.19 -5.20
C TRP A 38 -4.92 -10.03 -3.78
N VAL A 39 -3.73 -9.41 -3.68
CA VAL A 39 -3.04 -9.22 -2.39
C VAL A 39 -3.79 -8.21 -1.51
N PRO A 40 -4.15 -7.00 -2.00
CA PRO A 40 -5.00 -6.08 -1.23
C PRO A 40 -6.32 -6.70 -0.77
N LEU A 41 -6.99 -7.48 -1.63
CA LEU A 41 -8.23 -8.18 -1.26
C LEU A 41 -8.01 -9.21 -0.16
N GLY A 42 -6.90 -9.96 -0.20
CA GLY A 42 -6.53 -10.87 0.88
C GLY A 42 -6.31 -10.14 2.20
N ILE A 43 -5.60 -9.01 2.18
CA ILE A 43 -5.38 -8.18 3.38
C ILE A 43 -6.69 -7.56 3.87
N ALA A 44 -7.61 -7.19 2.97
CA ALA A 44 -8.92 -6.67 3.33
C ALA A 44 -9.76 -7.67 4.15
N LEU A 45 -9.62 -8.97 3.91
CA LEU A 45 -10.25 -9.99 4.77
C LEU A 45 -9.69 -9.95 6.19
N GLY A 46 -8.37 -9.79 6.34
CA GLY A 46 -7.73 -9.58 7.64
C GLY A 46 -8.20 -8.30 8.31
N TYR A 47 -8.31 -7.20 7.56
CA TYR A 47 -8.85 -5.93 8.04
C TYR A 47 -10.27 -6.09 8.59
N ILE A 48 -11.18 -6.74 7.82
CA ILE A 48 -12.56 -7.00 8.24
C ILE A 48 -12.59 -7.85 9.52
N TYR A 49 -11.75 -8.87 9.61
CA TYR A 49 -11.63 -9.68 10.82
C TYR A 49 -11.27 -8.81 12.04
N PHE A 50 -10.19 -8.02 11.95
CA PHE A 50 -9.77 -7.15 13.05
C PHE A 50 -10.82 -6.10 13.40
N LEU A 51 -11.48 -5.54 12.41
CA LEU A 51 -12.57 -4.58 12.61
C LEU A 51 -13.76 -5.21 13.35
N SER A 52 -14.09 -6.47 13.05
CA SER A 52 -15.20 -7.20 13.69
C SER A 52 -14.96 -7.53 15.15
N ILE A 53 -13.71 -7.68 15.58
CA ILE A 53 -13.34 -7.97 16.99
C ILE A 53 -12.92 -6.72 17.76
N THR A 54 -12.89 -5.56 17.11
CA THR A 54 -12.58 -4.28 17.75
C THR A 54 -13.83 -3.69 18.38
N SER A 55 -13.75 -3.28 19.65
CA SER A 55 -14.80 -2.55 20.33
C SER A 55 -14.65 -1.04 20.14
N GLY A 56 -15.78 -0.32 19.98
CA GLY A 56 -15.80 1.14 19.99
C GLY A 56 -15.49 1.85 18.67
N THR A 57 -15.12 1.14 17.61
CA THR A 57 -14.76 1.77 16.32
C THR A 57 -15.92 2.56 15.70
N PHE A 58 -17.15 2.10 15.86
CA PHE A 58 -18.32 2.75 15.28
C PHE A 58 -18.87 3.95 16.09
N SER A 59 -18.34 4.19 17.27
CA SER A 59 -18.67 5.35 18.11
C SER A 59 -17.70 6.51 17.95
N ALA A 60 -16.69 6.39 17.10
CA ALA A 60 -15.69 7.43 16.87
C ALA A 60 -16.27 8.60 16.08
N ASP A 61 -15.96 9.83 16.49
CA ASP A 61 -16.27 11.03 15.74
C ASP A 61 -15.19 11.28 14.66
N PHE A 62 -15.55 10.96 13.42
CA PHE A 62 -14.66 11.19 12.26
C PHE A 62 -14.75 12.63 11.71
N SER A 63 -15.63 13.48 12.25
CA SER A 63 -15.84 14.83 11.74
C SER A 63 -14.89 15.88 12.34
N SER A 64 -14.23 15.55 13.45
CA SER A 64 -13.34 16.45 14.16
C SER A 64 -11.94 15.85 14.41
N LEU A 65 -10.91 16.72 14.47
CA LEU A 65 -9.57 16.30 14.83
C LEU A 65 -9.50 15.74 16.26
N ASN A 66 -10.28 16.31 17.19
CA ASN A 66 -10.35 15.82 18.56
C ASN A 66 -10.92 14.40 18.62
N GLY A 67 -12.03 14.15 17.91
CA GLY A 67 -12.64 12.83 17.83
C GLY A 67 -11.70 11.77 17.24
N LEU A 68 -10.95 12.12 16.18
CA LEU A 68 -9.92 11.25 15.63
C LEU A 68 -8.78 11.01 16.64
N THR A 69 -8.34 12.05 17.34
CA THR A 69 -7.28 11.93 18.35
C THR A 69 -7.72 10.99 19.49
N GLU A 70 -8.93 11.14 20.01
CA GLU A 70 -9.51 10.25 21.01
C GLU A 70 -9.60 8.80 20.52
N MET A 71 -10.04 8.60 19.28
CA MET A 71 -10.09 7.27 18.67
C MET A 71 -8.72 6.59 18.66
N PHE A 72 -7.66 7.30 18.23
CA PHE A 72 -6.32 6.72 18.19
C PHE A 72 -5.73 6.51 19.58
N GLN A 73 -5.95 7.42 20.53
CA GLN A 73 -5.46 7.30 21.91
C GLN A 73 -6.11 6.15 22.69
N ASN A 74 -7.39 5.87 22.41
CA ASN A 74 -8.17 4.81 23.04
C ASN A 74 -8.24 3.51 22.22
N ALA A 75 -7.48 3.42 21.10
CA ALA A 75 -7.48 2.25 20.25
C ALA A 75 -6.91 1.03 20.98
N ASN A 76 -7.67 -0.06 20.99
CA ASN A 76 -7.18 -1.35 21.48
C ASN A 76 -6.23 -1.99 20.43
N PRO A 77 -5.44 -3.02 20.80
CA PRO A 77 -4.50 -3.66 19.87
C PRO A 77 -5.13 -4.16 18.57
N GLN A 78 -6.38 -4.60 18.62
CA GLN A 78 -7.14 -5.06 17.44
C GLN A 78 -7.51 -3.90 16.52
N GLY A 79 -7.89 -2.75 17.07
CA GLY A 79 -8.15 -1.52 16.31
C GLY A 79 -6.89 -0.98 15.64
N VAL A 80 -5.76 -1.01 16.35
CA VAL A 80 -4.45 -0.66 15.78
C VAL A 80 -4.10 -1.60 14.63
N ALA A 81 -4.28 -2.92 14.80
CA ALA A 81 -4.04 -3.90 13.76
C ALA A 81 -4.93 -3.68 12.53
N ALA A 82 -6.23 -3.37 12.74
CA ALA A 82 -7.11 -3.01 11.64
C ALA A 82 -6.59 -1.78 10.86
N GLY A 83 -6.28 -0.68 11.56
CA GLY A 83 -5.72 0.52 10.93
C GLY A 83 -4.44 0.23 10.15
N TRP A 84 -3.54 -0.58 10.70
CA TRP A 84 -2.31 -0.98 10.04
C TRP A 84 -2.56 -1.79 8.76
N LEU A 85 -3.44 -2.80 8.80
CA LEU A 85 -3.78 -3.58 7.61
C LEU A 85 -4.47 -2.73 6.54
N HIS A 86 -5.24 -1.70 6.92
CA HIS A 86 -5.79 -0.72 5.99
C HIS A 86 -4.66 -0.04 5.19
N TYR A 87 -3.62 0.48 5.86
CA TYR A 87 -2.47 1.09 5.20
C TYR A 87 -1.74 0.07 4.31
N LEU A 88 -1.46 -1.13 4.80
CA LEU A 88 -0.77 -2.16 4.01
C LEU A 88 -1.51 -2.49 2.71
N ALA A 89 -2.84 -2.61 2.76
CA ALA A 89 -3.66 -2.92 1.60
C ALA A 89 -3.61 -1.81 0.56
N PHE A 90 -3.82 -0.56 0.98
CA PHE A 90 -3.89 0.57 0.07
C PHE A 90 -2.52 0.98 -0.47
N ASP A 91 -1.48 1.03 0.36
CA ASP A 91 -0.13 1.35 -0.09
C ASP A 91 0.37 0.31 -1.10
N PHE A 92 0.11 -0.97 -0.86
CA PHE A 92 0.47 -2.01 -1.80
C PHE A 92 -0.34 -1.92 -3.10
N TRP A 93 -1.63 -1.61 -3.03
CA TRP A 93 -2.46 -1.40 -4.23
C TRP A 93 -1.94 -0.24 -5.06
N VAL A 94 -1.61 0.88 -4.42
CA VAL A 94 -0.99 2.04 -5.07
C VAL A 94 0.36 1.64 -5.70
N GLY A 95 1.19 0.88 -5.02
CA GLY A 95 2.45 0.35 -5.56
C GLY A 95 2.25 -0.50 -6.81
N CYS A 96 1.25 -1.39 -6.81
CA CYS A 96 0.86 -2.18 -7.98
C CYS A 96 0.41 -1.30 -9.15
N TRP A 97 -0.46 -0.31 -8.87
CA TRP A 97 -0.91 0.65 -9.86
C TRP A 97 0.26 1.44 -10.47
N MET A 98 1.17 1.96 -9.63
CA MET A 98 2.34 2.71 -10.09
C MET A 98 3.24 1.86 -10.98
N LEU A 99 3.51 0.61 -10.59
CA LEU A 99 4.33 -0.30 -11.39
C LEU A 99 3.67 -0.60 -12.75
N LYS A 100 2.38 -0.93 -12.77
CA LYS A 100 1.62 -1.17 -13.99
C LYS A 100 1.63 0.06 -14.90
N ASN A 101 1.28 1.23 -14.37
CA ASN A 101 1.22 2.48 -15.13
C ASN A 101 2.61 2.88 -15.68
N SER A 102 3.69 2.63 -14.93
CA SER A 102 5.05 2.88 -15.39
C SER A 102 5.44 2.01 -16.58
N GLN A 103 5.02 0.75 -16.57
CA GLN A 103 5.25 -0.19 -17.67
C GLN A 103 4.48 0.24 -18.94
N GLU A 104 3.22 0.62 -18.80
CA GLU A 104 2.39 1.16 -19.89
C GLU A 104 3.00 2.42 -20.52
N LYS A 105 3.67 3.24 -19.71
CA LYS A 105 4.35 4.47 -20.15
C LYS A 105 5.81 4.28 -20.55
N ALA A 106 6.30 3.03 -20.61
CA ALA A 106 7.68 2.70 -20.92
C ALA A 106 8.72 3.39 -20.01
N VAL A 107 8.36 3.71 -18.76
CA VAL A 107 9.31 4.21 -17.76
C VAL A 107 10.23 3.07 -17.32
N LYS A 108 11.55 3.31 -17.35
CA LYS A 108 12.53 2.30 -16.94
C LYS A 108 12.40 1.99 -15.44
N HIS A 109 12.41 0.71 -15.07
CA HIS A 109 12.21 0.25 -13.69
C HIS A 109 13.15 0.89 -12.64
N PRO A 110 14.44 1.17 -12.89
CA PRO A 110 15.28 1.85 -11.91
C PRO A 110 14.69 3.17 -11.37
N TRP A 111 13.95 3.92 -12.19
CA TRP A 111 13.26 5.15 -11.76
C TRP A 111 12.05 4.87 -10.87
N MET A 112 11.58 3.62 -10.83
CA MET A 112 10.46 3.20 -9.99
C MET A 112 10.88 2.74 -8.59
N ILE A 113 12.14 2.41 -8.37
CA ILE A 113 12.62 1.88 -7.09
C ILE A 113 12.35 2.87 -5.96
N LEU A 114 12.77 4.13 -6.12
CA LEU A 114 12.55 5.17 -5.11
C LEU A 114 11.05 5.45 -4.85
N PRO A 115 10.20 5.69 -5.87
CA PRO A 115 8.76 5.82 -5.66
C PRO A 115 8.13 4.65 -4.92
N LEU A 116 8.46 3.41 -5.31
CA LEU A 116 7.91 2.20 -4.68
C LEU A 116 8.36 2.05 -3.22
N LEU A 117 9.63 2.31 -2.90
CA LEU A 117 10.13 2.31 -1.52
C LEU A 117 9.46 3.39 -0.66
N CYS A 118 9.30 4.60 -1.22
CA CYS A 118 8.61 5.66 -0.51
C CYS A 118 7.12 5.36 -0.33
N THR A 119 6.46 4.69 -1.30
CA THR A 119 5.08 4.26 -1.14
C THR A 119 4.95 3.20 -0.05
N PHE A 120 5.86 2.25 0.00
CA PHE A 120 5.90 1.22 1.05
C PHE A 120 6.03 1.80 2.46
N MET A 121 6.80 2.88 2.63
CA MET A 121 7.08 3.46 3.95
C MET A 121 6.17 4.64 4.31
N LEU A 122 5.78 5.44 3.33
CA LEU A 122 5.17 6.76 3.51
C LEU A 122 3.96 6.99 2.57
N GLY A 123 3.44 5.94 1.94
CA GLY A 123 2.25 5.97 1.08
C GLY A 123 2.22 7.15 0.09
N PRO A 124 1.53 8.27 0.44
CA PRO A 124 1.33 9.42 -0.46
C PRO A 124 2.61 10.06 -0.99
N VAL A 125 3.72 10.02 -0.22
CA VAL A 125 5.02 10.58 -0.65
C VAL A 125 5.54 9.83 -1.87
N GLY A 126 5.38 8.52 -1.92
CA GLY A 126 5.75 7.72 -3.09
C GLY A 126 4.99 8.13 -4.36
N VAL A 127 3.70 8.44 -4.23
CA VAL A 127 2.87 8.94 -5.35
C VAL A 127 3.36 10.29 -5.86
N LEU A 128 3.75 11.20 -4.97
CA LEU A 128 4.33 12.50 -5.34
C LEU A 128 5.63 12.31 -6.13
N ILE A 129 6.55 11.48 -5.62
CA ILE A 129 7.81 11.20 -6.31
C ILE A 129 7.56 10.55 -7.67
N TYR A 130 6.63 9.60 -7.75
CA TYR A 130 6.23 8.98 -9.02
C TYR A 130 5.70 10.01 -10.02
N SER A 131 4.89 10.95 -9.58
CA SER A 131 4.38 12.03 -10.43
C SER A 131 5.50 12.88 -11.01
N LEU A 132 6.54 13.18 -10.21
CA LEU A 132 7.74 13.89 -10.69
C LEU A 132 8.52 13.06 -11.72
N VAL A 133 8.66 11.75 -11.50
CA VAL A 133 9.29 10.83 -12.47
C VAL A 133 8.54 10.86 -13.81
N LEU A 134 7.21 10.82 -13.78
CA LEU A 134 6.39 10.90 -15.01
C LEU A 134 6.56 12.22 -15.74
N LEU A 135 6.59 13.35 -15.03
CA LEU A 135 6.82 14.67 -15.62
C LEU A 135 8.20 14.77 -16.28
N GLY A 136 9.22 14.26 -15.62
CA GLY A 136 10.59 14.20 -16.17
C GLY A 136 10.66 13.32 -17.43
N HIS A 137 10.01 12.14 -17.39
CA HIS A 137 9.97 11.20 -18.50
C HIS A 137 9.28 11.80 -19.75
N LYS A 138 8.14 12.49 -19.57
CA LYS A 138 7.45 13.20 -20.66
C LYS A 138 8.32 14.27 -21.35
N LYS A 139 9.08 15.06 -20.55
CA LYS A 139 9.98 16.07 -21.09
C LYS A 139 11.12 15.48 -21.90
N LEU A 140 11.62 14.32 -21.50
CA LEU A 140 12.69 13.62 -22.22
C LEU A 140 12.21 13.11 -23.59
N ILE A 141 11.01 12.51 -23.65
CA ILE A 141 10.42 12.04 -24.91
C ILE A 141 10.18 13.22 -25.88
N ALA A 142 9.60 14.32 -25.38
CA ALA A 142 9.29 15.50 -26.18
C ALA A 142 10.55 16.21 -26.77
N LYS A 143 11.75 15.94 -26.24
CA LYS A 143 13.00 16.47 -26.78
C LYS A 143 13.63 15.58 -27.84
N THR A 144 13.19 14.34 -27.97
CA THR A 144 13.73 13.33 -28.89
C THR A 144 12.87 13.14 -30.15
N THR A 145 11.68 13.74 -30.17
CA THR A 145 10.78 13.87 -31.33
C THR A 145 10.89 15.23 -31.95
#